data_430f0e98c3e7d6d1a8479a013fa6e407
#
_entry.id   430f0e98c3e7d6d1a8479a013fa6e407
#
_cell.length_a   1.000
_cell.length_b   1.000
_cell.length_c   1.000
_cell.angle_alpha   90.00
_cell.angle_beta   90.00
_cell.angle_gamma   90.00
#
_symmetry.space_group_name_H-M   'P 1'
#
loop_
_entity.id
_entity.type
_entity.pdbx_description
1 polymer ?
#
loop_
_entity_poly.entity_id
_entity_poly.type
_entity_poly.pdbx_seq_one_letter_code
_entity_poly.pdbx_strand_id
1 'polypeptide(L)'
;LSIRYRRDGVTRDTLADVTKMPGHFSWNYLWKYHRTFSMLEDSIGYICPDKLSKEEIPEISNGLKKTRGLIIDLRYYPSQDFVDFIFKYILPNSTIKVAQYTYPLLTLPGVFVVGNQTYRVSDNDKYNAPIVVLVNEGNQSAAETSVQVIQCNPNTQTIGSQSAGANGNISKFTLPRGILGAFSGLGWYYPDGWVVNRQGVKIDHEIRPTLEGIRDGRDEMLEAALSLIEEKTEEE
;
A
#
# COMPACT_ATOMS: atom_id res chain seq x y z
N LEU A 1 -27.76 -14.87 -4.09
CA LEU A 1 -27.38 -13.79 -4.98
C LEU A 1 -27.43 -14.26 -6.43
N SER A 2 -28.17 -13.55 -7.29
CA SER A 2 -28.15 -13.82 -8.73
C SER A 2 -26.92 -13.13 -9.33
N ILE A 3 -26.11 -13.87 -10.05
CA ILE A 3 -24.89 -13.37 -10.69
C ILE A 3 -24.99 -13.64 -12.19
N ARG A 4 -24.81 -12.56 -12.98
CA ARG A 4 -24.62 -12.67 -14.41
C ARG A 4 -23.14 -12.55 -14.74
N TYR A 5 -22.57 -13.52 -15.43
CA TYR A 5 -21.18 -13.52 -15.81
C TYR A 5 -21.00 -13.94 -17.26
N ARG A 6 -19.87 -13.58 -17.83
CA ARG A 6 -19.48 -13.95 -19.19
C ARG A 6 -18.26 -14.89 -19.14
N ARG A 7 -18.38 -16.06 -19.78
CA ARG A 7 -17.31 -17.03 -19.91
C ARG A 7 -17.30 -17.56 -21.35
N ASP A 8 -16.14 -17.58 -21.97
CA ASP A 8 -15.93 -18.04 -23.35
C ASP A 8 -16.88 -17.38 -24.37
N GLY A 9 -17.11 -16.06 -24.21
CA GLY A 9 -18.03 -15.28 -25.03
C GLY A 9 -19.51 -15.46 -24.69
N VAL A 10 -19.86 -16.43 -23.86
CA VAL A 10 -21.27 -16.75 -23.51
C VAL A 10 -21.65 -16.10 -22.18
N THR A 11 -22.76 -15.35 -22.17
CA THR A 11 -23.35 -14.82 -20.95
C THR A 11 -24.17 -15.91 -20.25
N ARG A 12 -23.94 -16.09 -18.96
CA ARG A 12 -24.63 -17.07 -18.11
C ARG A 12 -25.14 -16.39 -16.84
N ASP A 13 -26.27 -16.88 -16.36
CA ASP A 13 -26.80 -16.52 -15.03
C ASP A 13 -26.61 -17.71 -14.09
N THR A 14 -26.23 -17.43 -12.85
CA THR A 14 -26.12 -18.43 -11.79
C THR A 14 -26.62 -17.86 -10.46
N LEU A 15 -26.97 -18.75 -9.55
CA LEU A 15 -27.30 -18.42 -8.16
C LEU A 15 -26.10 -18.76 -7.27
N ALA A 16 -25.55 -17.76 -6.59
CA ALA A 16 -24.52 -17.96 -5.58
C ALA A 16 -25.18 -18.04 -4.20
N ASP A 17 -24.85 -19.08 -3.45
CA ASP A 17 -25.27 -19.20 -2.05
C ASP A 17 -24.35 -18.36 -1.17
N VAL A 18 -24.78 -17.16 -0.84
CA VAL A 18 -24.02 -16.21 -0.02
C VAL A 18 -23.98 -16.57 1.47
N THR A 19 -24.81 -17.55 1.90
CA THR A 19 -24.80 -18.00 3.30
C THR A 19 -23.57 -18.86 3.61
N LYS A 20 -22.91 -19.37 2.59
CA LYS A 20 -21.67 -20.15 2.69
C LYS A 20 -20.41 -19.32 2.47
N MET A 21 -20.54 -18.01 2.28
CA MET A 21 -19.36 -17.15 2.21
C MET A 21 -18.67 -17.12 3.58
N PRO A 22 -17.36 -17.37 3.66
CA PRO A 22 -16.60 -17.15 4.89
C PRO A 22 -16.85 -15.74 5.39
N GLY A 23 -17.07 -15.54 6.68
CA GLY A 23 -17.42 -14.25 7.28
C GLY A 23 -16.33 -13.16 7.17
N HIS A 24 -15.21 -13.49 6.58
CA HIS A 24 -14.18 -12.56 6.11
C HIS A 24 -13.95 -12.82 4.63
N PHE A 25 -14.48 -11.93 3.80
CA PHE A 25 -14.02 -11.84 2.41
C PHE A 25 -12.59 -11.29 2.46
N SER A 26 -11.63 -12.19 2.53
CA SER A 26 -10.23 -11.82 2.41
C SER A 26 -9.91 -11.73 0.93
N TRP A 27 -9.50 -10.57 0.47
CA TRP A 27 -8.90 -10.37 -0.86
C TRP A 27 -7.64 -11.23 -1.05
N ASN A 28 -7.14 -11.83 0.02
CA ASN A 28 -5.98 -12.70 0.07
C ASN A 28 -6.10 -14.00 -0.74
N TYR A 29 -7.25 -14.27 -1.36
CA TYR A 29 -7.48 -15.54 -2.07
C TYR A 29 -6.75 -15.66 -3.42
N LEU A 30 -6.20 -14.57 -3.95
CA LEU A 30 -5.64 -14.53 -5.30
C LEU A 30 -4.11 -14.63 -5.37
N TRP A 31 -3.37 -14.54 -4.24
CA TRP A 31 -1.93 -14.36 -4.29
C TRP A 31 -1.16 -15.47 -3.60
N LYS A 32 -0.22 -16.08 -4.32
CA LYS A 32 0.57 -17.25 -3.90
C LYS A 32 1.70 -16.96 -2.89
N TYR A 33 2.03 -15.70 -2.64
CA TYR A 33 3.18 -15.35 -1.80
C TYR A 33 2.75 -15.19 -0.35
N HIS A 34 3.11 -16.18 0.50
CA HIS A 34 2.77 -16.18 1.93
C HIS A 34 3.95 -15.86 2.85
N ARG A 35 5.10 -15.48 2.28
CA ARG A 35 6.28 -15.13 3.06
C ARG A 35 6.41 -13.62 3.13
N THR A 36 6.76 -13.12 4.33
CA THR A 36 7.05 -11.71 4.58
C THR A 36 8.16 -11.19 3.68
N PHE A 37 9.22 -11.98 3.51
CA PHE A 37 10.34 -11.68 2.61
C PHE A 37 10.64 -12.87 1.70
N SER A 38 10.95 -12.58 0.44
CA SER A 38 11.42 -13.56 -0.53
C SER A 38 12.48 -12.92 -1.43
N MET A 39 13.44 -13.72 -1.83
CA MET A 39 14.36 -13.38 -2.92
C MET A 39 13.73 -13.90 -4.21
N LEU A 40 13.45 -13.01 -5.14
CA LEU A 40 13.00 -13.34 -6.48
C LEU A 40 14.21 -13.59 -7.40
N GLU A 41 13.94 -13.90 -8.67
CA GLU A 41 14.98 -14.02 -9.69
C GLU A 41 15.81 -12.73 -9.77
N ASP A 42 17.03 -12.85 -10.28
CA ASP A 42 17.95 -11.73 -10.48
C ASP A 42 18.25 -10.88 -9.23
N SER A 43 18.22 -11.49 -8.05
CA SER A 43 18.52 -10.82 -6.78
C SER A 43 17.60 -9.64 -6.46
N ILE A 44 16.32 -9.70 -6.82
CA ILE A 44 15.31 -8.73 -6.43
C ILE A 44 14.63 -9.19 -5.14
N GLY A 45 14.64 -8.33 -4.12
CA GLY A 45 13.91 -8.56 -2.87
C GLY A 45 12.41 -8.29 -3.05
N TYR A 46 11.58 -9.13 -2.46
CA TYR A 46 10.13 -8.92 -2.38
C TYR A 46 9.69 -8.97 -0.93
N ILE A 47 8.97 -7.94 -0.49
CA ILE A 47 8.39 -7.83 0.86
C ILE A 47 6.87 -7.67 0.74
N CYS A 48 6.12 -8.59 1.39
CA CYS A 48 4.71 -8.44 1.69
C CYS A 48 4.56 -8.24 3.21
N PRO A 49 4.31 -7.01 3.69
CA PRO A 49 4.43 -6.69 5.12
C PRO A 49 3.17 -6.96 5.95
N ASP A 50 2.19 -7.69 5.44
CA ASP A 50 0.91 -7.95 6.12
C ASP A 50 1.09 -8.70 7.46
N LYS A 51 2.11 -9.55 7.55
CA LYS A 51 2.46 -10.37 8.72
C LYS A 51 3.85 -10.10 9.27
N LEU A 52 4.52 -9.05 8.78
CA LEU A 52 5.86 -8.73 9.23
C LEU A 52 5.89 -8.54 10.75
N SER A 53 6.83 -9.20 11.40
CA SER A 53 7.11 -9.10 12.84
C SER A 53 8.49 -8.49 13.08
N LYS A 54 8.70 -7.91 14.27
CA LYS A 54 9.99 -7.31 14.65
C LYS A 54 11.13 -8.33 14.64
N GLU A 55 10.82 -9.57 14.95
CA GLU A 55 11.77 -10.69 15.00
C GLU A 55 12.34 -11.01 13.62
N GLU A 56 11.57 -10.80 12.55
CA GLU A 56 11.98 -11.05 11.17
C GLU A 56 12.86 -9.94 10.58
N ILE A 57 12.77 -8.71 11.12
CA ILE A 57 13.45 -7.54 10.57
C ILE A 57 14.98 -7.73 10.41
N PRO A 58 15.72 -8.32 11.37
CA PRO A 58 17.16 -8.56 11.18
C PRO A 58 17.49 -9.51 10.02
N GLU A 59 16.70 -10.56 9.83
CA GLU A 59 16.87 -11.50 8.72
C GLU A 59 16.58 -10.82 7.38
N ILE A 60 15.48 -10.08 7.30
CA ILE A 60 15.10 -9.30 6.11
C ILE A 60 16.21 -8.31 5.76
N SER A 61 16.73 -7.56 6.74
CA SER A 61 17.83 -6.61 6.54
C SER A 61 19.09 -7.27 5.96
N ASN A 62 19.43 -8.46 6.43
CA ASN A 62 20.55 -9.22 5.88
C ASN A 62 20.28 -9.71 4.45
N GLY A 63 19.04 -10.05 4.16
CA GLY A 63 18.59 -10.39 2.81
C GLY A 63 18.71 -9.21 1.86
N LEU A 64 18.27 -8.02 2.28
CA LEU A 64 18.30 -6.79 1.47
C LEU A 64 19.71 -6.40 1.01
N LYS A 65 20.75 -6.68 1.80
CA LYS A 65 22.15 -6.42 1.43
C LYS A 65 22.60 -7.20 0.18
N LYS A 66 21.83 -8.20 -0.23
CA LYS A 66 22.12 -9.05 -1.40
C LYS A 66 21.24 -8.73 -2.58
N THR A 67 20.38 -7.72 -2.48
CA THR A 67 19.45 -7.35 -3.53
C THR A 67 19.93 -6.15 -4.33
N ARG A 68 19.62 -6.16 -5.63
CA ARG A 68 19.85 -5.02 -6.54
C ARG A 68 18.61 -4.14 -6.69
N GLY A 69 17.48 -4.55 -6.14
CA GLY A 69 16.21 -3.83 -6.13
C GLY A 69 15.24 -4.44 -5.13
N LEU A 70 14.21 -3.70 -4.77
CA LEU A 70 13.22 -4.10 -3.77
C LEU A 70 11.81 -3.83 -4.27
N ILE A 71 10.94 -4.84 -4.21
CA ILE A 71 9.50 -4.70 -4.40
C ILE A 71 8.83 -4.75 -3.03
N ILE A 72 8.01 -3.75 -2.72
CA ILE A 72 7.20 -3.69 -1.50
C ILE A 72 5.73 -3.80 -1.90
N ASP A 73 5.11 -4.92 -1.57
CA ASP A 73 3.72 -5.19 -1.92
C ASP A 73 2.76 -4.70 -0.82
N LEU A 74 2.21 -3.51 -1.03
CA LEU A 74 1.21 -2.92 -0.14
C LEU A 74 -0.24 -3.14 -0.60
N ARG A 75 -0.47 -4.02 -1.57
CA ARG A 75 -1.83 -4.45 -1.93
C ARG A 75 -2.54 -5.15 -0.78
N TYR A 76 -1.78 -5.51 0.28
CA TYR A 76 -2.24 -6.01 1.57
C TYR A 76 -2.04 -4.97 2.66
N TYR A 77 -2.86 -5.03 3.70
CA TYR A 77 -2.74 -4.11 4.82
C TYR A 77 -1.50 -4.44 5.65
N PRO A 78 -0.55 -3.50 5.83
CA PRO A 78 0.71 -3.79 6.51
C PRO A 78 0.52 -4.02 8.02
N SER A 79 1.41 -4.83 8.60
CA SER A 79 1.51 -4.96 10.05
C SER A 79 1.99 -3.66 10.70
N GLN A 80 1.79 -3.53 12.02
CA GLN A 80 2.28 -2.35 12.75
C GLN A 80 3.82 -2.27 12.76
N ASP A 81 4.50 -3.40 12.76
CA ASP A 81 5.96 -3.47 12.82
C ASP A 81 6.63 -3.03 11.51
N PHE A 82 5.87 -2.96 10.42
CA PHE A 82 6.35 -2.45 9.15
C PHE A 82 6.79 -0.98 9.22
N VAL A 83 6.19 -0.20 10.09
CA VAL A 83 6.58 1.20 10.32
C VAL A 83 8.03 1.29 10.79
N ASP A 84 8.43 0.45 11.76
CA ASP A 84 9.80 0.40 12.27
C ASP A 84 10.79 0.04 11.15
N PHE A 85 10.41 -0.92 10.28
CA PHE A 85 11.20 -1.30 9.12
C PHE A 85 11.42 -0.12 8.14
N ILE A 86 10.36 0.60 7.77
CA ILE A 86 10.44 1.76 6.86
C ILE A 86 11.40 2.80 7.43
N PHE A 87 11.24 3.18 8.70
CA PHE A 87 12.07 4.19 9.34
C PHE A 87 13.53 3.82 9.39
N LYS A 88 13.81 2.56 9.68
CA LYS A 88 15.19 2.10 9.83
C LYS A 88 15.91 1.92 8.50
N TYR A 89 15.24 1.34 7.49
CA TYR A 89 15.92 0.91 6.28
C TYR A 89 15.56 1.70 5.02
N ILE A 90 14.33 2.21 4.93
CA ILE A 90 13.82 2.79 3.69
C ILE A 90 14.00 4.31 3.63
N LEU A 91 13.66 5.03 4.70
CA LEU A 91 13.72 6.49 4.69
C LEU A 91 15.16 7.02 4.66
N PRO A 92 15.43 8.07 3.87
CA PRO A 92 16.75 8.71 3.88
C PRO A 92 17.04 9.41 5.22
N ASN A 93 18.33 9.57 5.53
CA ASN A 93 18.78 10.27 6.75
C ASN A 93 18.55 11.78 6.62
N SER A 94 17.41 12.23 7.08
CA SER A 94 17.04 13.65 7.04
C SER A 94 15.84 13.96 7.95
N THR A 95 15.48 15.24 7.99
CA THR A 95 14.18 15.64 8.52
C THR A 95 13.20 15.71 7.35
N ILE A 96 12.21 14.84 7.37
CA ILE A 96 11.29 14.62 6.26
C ILE A 96 9.89 15.04 6.68
N LYS A 97 9.27 15.93 5.92
CA LYS A 97 7.84 16.23 6.01
C LYS A 97 7.11 15.25 5.09
N VAL A 98 6.39 14.32 5.67
CA VAL A 98 5.69 13.25 4.93
C VAL A 98 4.30 13.67 4.52
N ALA A 99 3.56 14.31 5.44
CA ALA A 99 2.17 14.67 5.20
C ALA A 99 1.78 15.97 5.90
N GLN A 100 0.70 16.54 5.44
CA GLN A 100 -0.10 17.52 6.17
C GLN A 100 -1.46 16.90 6.51
N TYR A 101 -2.04 17.34 7.62
CA TYR A 101 -3.40 16.96 7.98
C TYR A 101 -4.18 18.16 8.47
N THR A 102 -5.50 18.12 8.28
CA THR A 102 -6.41 19.14 8.78
C THR A 102 -7.44 18.53 9.72
N TYR A 103 -7.77 19.27 10.78
CA TYR A 103 -8.84 18.90 11.69
C TYR A 103 -9.68 20.12 12.05
N PRO A 104 -10.98 19.96 12.32
CA PRO A 104 -11.85 21.06 12.68
C PRO A 104 -11.52 21.59 14.08
N LEU A 105 -11.55 22.91 14.23
CA LEU A 105 -11.48 23.54 15.55
C LEU A 105 -12.87 23.54 16.18
N LEU A 106 -13.06 22.71 17.21
CA LEU A 106 -14.38 22.47 17.80
C LEU A 106 -15.02 23.72 18.41
N THR A 107 -14.21 24.68 18.86
CA THR A 107 -14.68 25.94 19.44
C THR A 107 -15.06 26.99 18.41
N LEU A 108 -14.68 26.82 17.15
CA LEU A 108 -14.97 27.74 16.04
C LEU A 108 -15.41 26.94 14.82
N PRO A 109 -16.70 26.65 14.66
CA PRO A 109 -17.20 25.89 13.52
C PRO A 109 -16.81 26.53 12.17
N GLY A 110 -16.37 25.69 11.23
CA GLY A 110 -15.88 26.13 9.92
C GLY A 110 -14.40 26.50 9.85
N VAL A 111 -13.71 26.56 11.01
CA VAL A 111 -12.26 26.77 11.07
C VAL A 111 -11.54 25.43 11.17
N PHE A 112 -10.51 25.26 10.34
CA PHE A 112 -9.65 24.09 10.35
C PHE A 112 -8.22 24.46 10.74
N VAL A 113 -7.60 23.60 11.51
CA VAL A 113 -6.18 23.70 11.88
C VAL A 113 -5.38 22.78 11.00
N VAL A 114 -4.23 23.26 10.53
CA VAL A 114 -3.29 22.47 9.73
C VAL A 114 -2.15 21.99 10.62
N GLY A 115 -1.95 20.68 10.64
CA GLY A 115 -0.77 20.03 11.24
C GLY A 115 0.16 19.46 10.20
N ASN A 116 1.40 19.20 10.59
CA ASN A 116 2.39 18.54 9.75
C ASN A 116 2.86 17.24 10.39
N GLN A 117 3.00 16.21 9.58
CA GLN A 117 3.67 14.98 9.98
C GLN A 117 5.11 15.02 9.49
N THR A 118 6.02 15.20 10.43
CA THR A 118 7.45 15.32 10.14
C THR A 118 8.20 14.30 10.97
N TYR A 119 9.14 13.62 10.35
CA TYR A 119 10.00 12.65 10.99
C TYR A 119 11.46 13.06 10.87
N ARG A 120 12.22 12.81 11.93
CA ARG A 120 13.67 12.93 11.92
C ARG A 120 14.26 11.55 11.93
N VAL A 121 14.98 11.21 10.87
CA VAL A 121 15.58 9.90 10.66
C VAL A 121 17.09 10.02 10.67
N SER A 122 17.75 9.19 11.47
CA SER A 122 19.20 9.06 11.48
C SER A 122 19.54 7.59 11.76
N ASP A 123 19.98 6.86 10.77
CA ASP A 123 20.43 5.48 10.87
C ASP A 123 21.42 5.21 9.73
N ASN A 124 22.33 4.28 9.92
CA ASN A 124 23.41 4.01 8.97
C ASN A 124 23.09 2.91 7.95
N ASP A 125 22.06 2.11 8.19
CA ASP A 125 21.73 0.95 7.36
C ASP A 125 20.61 1.27 6.36
N LYS A 126 20.82 2.27 5.46
CA LYS A 126 19.80 2.65 4.48
C LYS A 126 19.88 1.83 3.20
N TYR A 127 18.72 1.48 2.69
CA TYR A 127 18.57 0.83 1.41
C TYR A 127 18.62 1.87 0.28
N ASN A 128 19.56 1.72 -0.63
CA ASN A 128 19.84 2.71 -1.68
C ASN A 128 19.52 2.23 -3.10
N ALA A 129 19.26 0.93 -3.29
CA ALA A 129 18.88 0.41 -4.59
C ALA A 129 17.43 0.81 -4.95
N PRO A 130 17.00 0.66 -6.22
CA PRO A 130 15.65 0.96 -6.65
C PRO A 130 14.57 0.26 -5.83
N ILE A 131 13.48 0.97 -5.54
CA ILE A 131 12.31 0.46 -4.80
C ILE A 131 11.08 0.62 -5.67
N VAL A 132 10.31 -0.44 -5.82
CA VAL A 132 8.98 -0.39 -6.46
C VAL A 132 7.91 -0.78 -5.45
N VAL A 133 6.90 0.08 -5.28
CA VAL A 133 5.78 -0.15 -4.37
C VAL A 133 4.53 -0.52 -5.17
N LEU A 134 3.94 -1.68 -4.84
CA LEU A 134 2.69 -2.12 -5.46
C LEU A 134 1.49 -1.63 -4.65
N VAL A 135 0.54 -1.00 -5.32
CA VAL A 135 -0.69 -0.48 -4.72
C VAL A 135 -1.93 -0.85 -5.53
N ASN A 136 -3.06 -0.98 -4.86
CA ASN A 136 -4.35 -1.18 -5.50
C ASN A 136 -5.48 -0.52 -4.68
N GLU A 137 -6.72 -0.70 -5.11
CA GLU A 137 -7.92 -0.20 -4.44
C GLU A 137 -8.13 -0.73 -3.02
N GLY A 138 -7.43 -1.77 -2.62
CA GLY A 138 -7.43 -2.30 -1.25
C GLY A 138 -6.56 -1.50 -0.27
N ASN A 139 -5.62 -0.68 -0.78
CA ASN A 139 -4.81 0.19 0.07
C ASN A 139 -5.68 1.24 0.74
N GLN A 140 -5.65 1.27 2.08
CA GLN A 140 -6.35 2.27 2.88
C GLN A 140 -5.57 2.61 4.15
N SER A 141 -5.81 3.79 4.72
CA SER A 141 -5.32 4.20 6.04
C SER A 141 -3.79 4.01 6.19
N ALA A 142 -3.33 3.14 7.10
CA ALA A 142 -1.90 2.90 7.35
C ALA A 142 -1.14 2.44 6.09
N ALA A 143 -1.78 1.71 5.19
CA ALA A 143 -1.17 1.33 3.92
C ALA A 143 -0.89 2.58 3.05
N GLU A 144 -1.85 3.51 2.93
CA GLU A 144 -1.64 4.77 2.20
C GLU A 144 -0.59 5.66 2.85
N THR A 145 -0.56 5.72 4.19
CA THR A 145 0.49 6.43 4.91
C THR A 145 1.86 5.80 4.66
N SER A 146 1.96 4.47 4.64
CA SER A 146 3.20 3.76 4.35
C SER A 146 3.72 4.08 2.95
N VAL A 147 2.83 4.12 1.94
CA VAL A 147 3.20 4.55 0.57
C VAL A 147 3.79 5.96 0.60
N GLN A 148 3.09 6.94 1.20
CA GLN A 148 3.59 8.32 1.29
C GLN A 148 4.97 8.42 1.97
N VAL A 149 5.17 7.64 3.02
CA VAL A 149 6.44 7.59 3.75
C VAL A 149 7.54 7.03 2.85
N ILE A 150 7.30 5.90 2.18
CA ILE A 150 8.27 5.25 1.29
C ILE A 150 8.62 6.16 0.10
N GLN A 151 7.65 6.87 -0.46
CA GLN A 151 7.84 7.84 -1.55
C GLN A 151 8.75 9.02 -1.19
N CYS A 152 9.07 9.21 0.10
CA CYS A 152 10.10 10.17 0.50
C CYS A 152 11.53 9.68 0.19
N ASN A 153 11.71 8.41 -0.15
CA ASN A 153 12.96 7.91 -0.69
C ASN A 153 12.99 8.16 -2.22
N PRO A 154 13.98 8.91 -2.74
CA PRO A 154 14.03 9.29 -4.16
C PRO A 154 14.16 8.11 -5.13
N ASN A 155 14.60 6.94 -4.65
CA ASN A 155 14.73 5.72 -5.45
C ASN A 155 13.42 4.94 -5.56
N THR A 156 12.31 5.49 -5.06
CA THR A 156 11.01 4.83 -5.05
C THR A 156 10.17 5.18 -6.28
N GLN A 157 9.57 4.16 -6.87
CA GLN A 157 8.44 4.29 -7.80
C GLN A 157 7.22 3.53 -7.27
N THR A 158 6.04 4.08 -7.48
CA THR A 158 4.76 3.48 -7.08
C THR A 158 3.98 3.08 -8.31
N ILE A 159 3.58 1.82 -8.38
CA ILE A 159 2.83 1.29 -9.52
C ILE A 159 1.55 0.60 -9.07
N GLY A 160 0.58 0.58 -9.94
CA GLY A 160 -0.69 -0.09 -9.69
C GLY A 160 -1.92 0.74 -10.02
N SER A 161 -2.98 0.60 -9.23
CA SER A 161 -4.22 1.34 -9.39
C SER A 161 -4.51 2.26 -8.20
N GLN A 162 -5.43 3.19 -8.38
CA GLN A 162 -5.82 4.13 -7.33
C GLN A 162 -6.12 3.43 -6.02
N SER A 163 -5.51 3.88 -4.93
CA SER A 163 -5.82 3.41 -3.57
C SER A 163 -7.21 3.88 -3.11
N ALA A 164 -7.68 3.37 -1.99
CA ALA A 164 -9.03 3.66 -1.47
C ALA A 164 -9.32 5.15 -1.22
N GLY A 165 -8.29 5.97 -1.02
CA GLY A 165 -8.45 7.36 -0.63
C GLY A 165 -9.15 7.50 0.74
N ALA A 166 -8.87 6.57 1.64
CA ALA A 166 -9.50 6.45 2.95
C ALA A 166 -8.45 6.57 4.06
N ASN A 167 -7.71 7.67 4.07
CA ASN A 167 -6.70 7.97 5.08
C ASN A 167 -7.21 8.96 6.13
N GLY A 168 -6.46 9.09 7.22
CA GLY A 168 -6.80 9.91 8.39
C GLY A 168 -7.49 9.10 9.49
N ASN A 169 -7.42 9.63 10.73
CA ASN A 169 -7.99 8.96 11.88
C ASN A 169 -9.50 8.78 11.73
N ILE A 170 -9.99 7.62 12.17
CA ILE A 170 -11.41 7.29 12.12
C ILE A 170 -12.16 8.05 13.23
N SER A 171 -13.18 8.82 12.83
CA SER A 171 -14.21 9.37 13.72
C SER A 171 -15.43 8.47 13.67
N LYS A 172 -15.87 8.00 14.86
CA LYS A 172 -17.01 7.10 15.02
C LYS A 172 -18.24 7.87 15.49
N PHE A 173 -19.41 7.46 15.03
CA PHE A 173 -20.69 7.95 15.50
C PHE A 173 -21.71 6.82 15.63
N THR A 174 -22.70 7.03 16.46
CA THR A 174 -23.77 6.05 16.65
C THR A 174 -25.11 6.64 16.21
N LEU A 175 -25.79 5.94 15.32
CA LEU A 175 -27.16 6.25 14.91
C LEU A 175 -28.16 5.59 15.85
N PRO A 176 -29.45 6.01 15.81
CA PRO A 176 -30.53 5.34 16.54
C PRO A 176 -30.52 3.81 16.33
N ARG A 177 -30.88 3.06 17.37
CA ARG A 177 -30.84 1.60 17.41
C ARG A 177 -29.43 1.00 17.44
N GLY A 178 -28.39 1.77 17.81
CA GLY A 178 -27.05 1.26 17.98
C GLY A 178 -26.26 0.98 16.70
N ILE A 179 -26.71 1.52 15.55
CA ILE A 179 -25.97 1.40 14.30
C ILE A 179 -24.71 2.25 14.39
N LEU A 180 -23.55 1.61 14.25
CA LEU A 180 -22.26 2.30 14.25
C LEU A 180 -21.90 2.76 12.85
N GLY A 181 -21.50 4.02 12.72
CA GLY A 181 -20.91 4.58 11.51
C GLY A 181 -19.51 5.12 11.79
N ALA A 182 -18.72 5.26 10.73
CA ALA A 182 -17.39 5.82 10.81
C ALA A 182 -17.04 6.59 9.53
N PHE A 183 -16.15 7.57 9.65
CA PHE A 183 -15.60 8.33 8.52
C PHE A 183 -14.17 8.78 8.85
N SER A 184 -13.40 9.17 7.83
CA SER A 184 -12.09 9.79 8.03
C SER A 184 -12.27 11.15 8.70
N GLY A 185 -11.79 11.28 9.94
CA GLY A 185 -11.96 12.48 10.76
C GLY A 185 -10.94 13.58 10.47
N LEU A 186 -9.88 13.29 9.72
CA LEU A 186 -8.84 14.22 9.31
C LEU A 186 -8.80 14.35 7.80
N GLY A 187 -8.61 15.56 7.29
CA GLY A 187 -8.14 15.77 5.93
C GLY A 187 -6.66 15.38 5.85
N TRP A 188 -6.25 14.60 4.88
CA TRP A 188 -4.90 14.06 4.74
C TRP A 188 -4.30 14.42 3.38
N TYR A 189 -3.10 14.99 3.39
CA TYR A 189 -2.48 15.60 2.21
C TYR A 189 -1.00 15.24 2.11
N TYR A 190 -0.48 15.22 0.90
CA TYR A 190 0.96 15.33 0.66
C TYR A 190 1.47 16.73 1.00
N PRO A 191 2.80 16.91 1.19
CA PRO A 191 3.38 18.23 1.47
C PRO A 191 3.13 19.29 0.39
N ASP A 192 2.88 18.88 -0.85
CA ASP A 192 2.58 19.73 -2.00
C ASP A 192 1.08 20.03 -2.19
N GLY A 193 0.24 19.55 -1.27
CA GLY A 193 -1.20 19.80 -1.27
C GLY A 193 -2.06 18.77 -1.99
N TRP A 194 -1.48 17.71 -2.57
CA TRP A 194 -2.28 16.61 -3.13
C TRP A 194 -3.13 15.97 -2.02
N VAL A 195 -4.42 15.81 -2.29
CA VAL A 195 -5.41 15.29 -1.33
C VAL A 195 -5.44 13.77 -1.40
N VAL A 196 -5.11 13.09 -0.31
CA VAL A 196 -5.22 11.61 -0.27
C VAL A 196 -6.66 11.17 -0.11
N ASN A 197 -7.45 11.86 0.75
CA ASN A 197 -8.85 11.51 0.94
C ASN A 197 -9.62 11.56 -0.40
N ARG A 198 -10.21 10.43 -0.80
CA ARG A 198 -10.99 10.21 -2.02
C ARG A 198 -10.19 10.18 -3.34
N GLN A 199 -8.94 10.63 -3.36
CA GLN A 199 -8.06 10.58 -4.54
C GLN A 199 -7.03 9.45 -4.47
N GLY A 200 -6.67 9.03 -3.25
CA GLY A 200 -5.64 8.03 -3.03
C GLY A 200 -4.22 8.59 -3.07
N VAL A 201 -3.26 7.70 -2.97
CA VAL A 201 -1.84 8.02 -3.06
C VAL A 201 -1.43 8.32 -4.50
N LYS A 202 -0.31 9.03 -4.67
CA LYS A 202 0.27 9.27 -5.99
C LYS A 202 0.78 7.96 -6.57
N ILE A 203 0.55 7.77 -7.87
CA ILE A 203 0.98 6.60 -8.63
C ILE A 203 1.82 7.09 -9.80
N ASP A 204 3.02 6.53 -9.95
CA ASP A 204 3.93 6.89 -11.04
C ASP A 204 3.56 6.17 -12.33
N HIS A 205 3.16 4.89 -12.23
CA HIS A 205 2.73 4.08 -13.38
C HIS A 205 1.40 3.38 -13.07
N GLU A 206 0.35 3.77 -13.79
CA GLU A 206 -0.95 3.11 -13.64
C GLU A 206 -0.95 1.76 -14.36
N ILE A 207 -1.13 0.69 -13.58
CA ILE A 207 -1.19 -0.68 -14.07
C ILE A 207 -2.38 -1.37 -13.43
N ARG A 208 -3.21 -2.00 -14.26
CA ARG A 208 -4.38 -2.78 -13.82
C ARG A 208 -4.31 -4.18 -14.39
N PRO A 209 -4.69 -5.20 -13.63
CA PRO A 209 -4.79 -6.54 -14.14
C PRO A 209 -5.75 -6.61 -15.32
N THR A 210 -5.36 -7.30 -16.38
CA THR A 210 -6.23 -7.60 -17.52
C THR A 210 -7.09 -8.83 -17.23
N LEU A 211 -8.22 -8.97 -17.94
CA LEU A 211 -9.03 -10.20 -17.85
C LEU A 211 -8.25 -11.43 -18.33
N GLU A 212 -7.36 -11.26 -19.28
CA GLU A 212 -6.49 -12.32 -19.78
C GLU A 212 -5.44 -12.70 -18.74
N GLY A 213 -4.72 -11.72 -18.16
CA GLY A 213 -3.75 -11.95 -17.09
C GLY A 213 -4.37 -12.66 -15.88
N ILE A 214 -5.57 -12.23 -15.44
CA ILE A 214 -6.29 -12.90 -14.36
C ILE A 214 -6.64 -14.35 -14.72
N ARG A 215 -7.11 -14.60 -15.96
CA ARG A 215 -7.44 -15.94 -16.44
C ARG A 215 -6.22 -16.86 -16.44
N ASP A 216 -5.07 -16.32 -16.84
CA ASP A 216 -3.82 -17.07 -16.97
C ASP A 216 -3.07 -17.16 -15.62
N GLY A 217 -3.59 -16.52 -14.58
CA GLY A 217 -3.00 -16.52 -13.22
C GLY A 217 -1.70 -15.71 -13.15
N ARG A 218 -1.54 -14.70 -13.99
CA ARG A 218 -0.39 -13.78 -14.01
C ARG A 218 -0.60 -12.64 -13.02
N ASP A 219 0.49 -12.19 -12.43
CA ASP A 219 0.54 -10.95 -11.65
C ASP A 219 1.22 -9.84 -12.48
N GLU A 220 0.44 -9.20 -13.35
CA GLU A 220 0.94 -8.19 -14.29
C GLU A 220 1.55 -6.97 -13.59
N MET A 221 1.12 -6.65 -12.35
CA MET A 221 1.77 -5.60 -11.55
C MET A 221 3.16 -6.05 -11.09
N LEU A 222 3.28 -7.28 -10.62
CA LEU A 222 4.59 -7.81 -10.18
C LEU A 222 5.53 -7.93 -11.38
N GLU A 223 5.05 -8.39 -12.53
CA GLU A 223 5.84 -8.49 -13.78
C GLU A 223 6.37 -7.10 -14.17
N ALA A 224 5.52 -6.08 -14.14
CA ALA A 224 5.93 -4.71 -14.44
C ALA A 224 6.92 -4.14 -13.40
N ALA A 225 6.77 -4.48 -12.13
CA ALA A 225 7.71 -4.07 -11.09
C ALA A 225 9.11 -4.65 -11.32
N LEU A 226 9.18 -5.91 -11.72
CA LEU A 226 10.44 -6.56 -12.08
C LEU A 226 11.12 -5.83 -13.23
N SER A 227 10.38 -5.56 -14.33
CA SER A 227 10.91 -4.83 -15.49
C SER A 227 11.41 -3.43 -15.14
N LEU A 228 10.69 -2.69 -14.30
CA LEU A 228 11.12 -1.35 -13.85
C LEU A 228 12.41 -1.36 -13.03
N ILE A 229 12.64 -2.41 -12.22
CA ILE A 229 13.90 -2.55 -11.47
C ILE A 229 15.03 -2.90 -12.44
N GLU A 230 14.80 -3.77 -13.40
CA GLU A 230 15.78 -4.15 -14.43
C GLU A 230 16.24 -2.93 -15.23
N GLU A 231 15.30 -2.14 -15.76
CA GLU A 231 15.61 -0.93 -16.53
C GLU A 231 16.49 0.04 -15.71
N LYS A 232 16.16 0.28 -14.44
CA LYS A 232 16.94 1.20 -13.59
C LYS A 232 18.33 0.68 -13.23
N THR A 233 18.50 -0.62 -13.12
CA THR A 233 19.81 -1.21 -12.78
C THR A 233 20.73 -1.36 -14.00
N GLU A 234 20.20 -1.26 -15.22
CA GLU A 234 21.01 -1.21 -16.46
C GLU A 234 21.49 0.22 -16.80
N GLU A 235 20.86 1.25 -16.26
CA GLU A 235 21.23 2.66 -16.48
C GLU A 235 22.34 3.14 -15.54
N GLU A 236 22.67 2.43 -14.45
CA GLU A 236 23.74 2.72 -13.49
C GLU A 236 25.08 2.03 -13.87
#